data_9cbaa8bbb1089f2723f2175c2344dd67
#
_entry.id   9cbaa8bbb1089f2723f2175c2344dd67
#
_cell.length_a   1.000
_cell.length_b   1.000
_cell.length_c   1.000
_cell.angle_alpha   90.00
_cell.angle_beta   90.00
_cell.angle_gamma   90.00
#
_symmetry.space_group_name_H-M   'P 1'
#
loop_
_entity.id
_entity.type
_entity.pdbx_description
1 polymer ?
#
loop_
_entity_poly.entity_id
_entity_poly.type
_entity_poly.pdbx_seq_one_letter_code
_entity_poly.pdbx_strand_id
1 'polypeptide(L)'
;MRKIIVVTGTPGTGKTSLCSYVVRKNRGWVHLDLGEFAIDSNAVVGYDSIMKTRIVDTNVLKKALRKYILSKLEEDLNLLIDGHYAAEVSPADYVDCCIVLRCRPDVLWHRLRKIRGYNEEKARENLESELTDYCYLNAKKYLKKVRIIQLDTTRKSIKKLYYRFMKCYKNDFKCKSDEVDWISYFSKHSEKLNLLFRLNR
;
A
#
# COMPACT_ATOMS: atom_id res chain seq x y z
N MET A 1 16.63 -17.39 -1.44
CA MET A 1 17.19 -16.04 -1.71
C MET A 1 16.20 -15.02 -1.14
N ARG A 2 16.68 -14.20 -0.20
CA ARG A 2 15.92 -13.16 0.50
C ARG A 2 15.34 -12.13 -0.49
N LYS A 3 14.16 -11.61 -0.20
CA LYS A 3 13.50 -10.56 -0.97
C LYS A 3 13.04 -9.43 -0.06
N ILE A 4 13.22 -8.19 -0.53
CA ILE A 4 12.66 -6.98 0.08
C ILE A 4 11.54 -6.49 -0.83
N ILE A 5 10.32 -6.49 -0.29
CA ILE A 5 9.11 -6.22 -1.05
C ILE A 5 8.39 -5.03 -0.44
N VAL A 6 8.20 -4.00 -1.22
CA VAL A 6 7.35 -2.87 -0.86
C VAL A 6 5.89 -3.22 -1.14
N VAL A 7 5.03 -3.00 -0.17
CA VAL A 7 3.57 -3.16 -0.31
C VAL A 7 2.92 -1.81 -0.08
N THR A 8 2.46 -1.17 -1.15
CA THR A 8 1.84 0.15 -1.11
C THR A 8 0.41 0.13 -1.65
N GLY A 9 -0.26 1.26 -1.59
CA GLY A 9 -1.65 1.46 -2.02
C GLY A 9 -2.39 2.36 -1.04
N THR A 10 -3.53 2.86 -1.46
CA THR A 10 -4.40 3.75 -0.67
C THR A 10 -4.78 3.11 0.68
N PRO A 11 -4.95 3.89 1.77
CA PRO A 11 -5.53 3.38 3.00
C PRO A 11 -6.82 2.58 2.75
N GLY A 12 -7.01 1.44 3.42
CA GLY A 12 -8.19 0.58 3.22
C GLY A 12 -8.07 -0.47 2.11
N THR A 13 -7.01 -0.48 1.30
CA THR A 13 -6.81 -1.49 0.24
C THR A 13 -6.38 -2.86 0.77
N GLY A 14 -5.96 -2.97 2.05
CA GLY A 14 -5.67 -4.25 2.69
C GLY A 14 -4.19 -4.60 2.81
N LYS A 15 -3.29 -3.62 2.74
CA LYS A 15 -1.83 -3.79 2.85
C LYS A 15 -1.42 -4.57 4.10
N THR A 16 -1.68 -3.99 5.26
CA THR A 16 -1.33 -4.58 6.57
C THR A 16 -1.95 -5.96 6.76
N SER A 17 -3.20 -6.15 6.30
CA SER A 17 -3.86 -7.47 6.34
C SER A 17 -3.12 -8.50 5.50
N LEU A 18 -2.64 -8.14 4.29
CA LEU A 18 -1.87 -9.04 3.45
C LEU A 18 -0.52 -9.35 4.09
N CYS A 19 0.24 -8.34 4.51
CA CYS A 19 1.57 -8.50 5.10
C CYS A 19 1.51 -9.38 6.36
N SER A 20 0.60 -9.08 7.29
CA SER A 20 0.38 -9.89 8.50
C SER A 20 -0.05 -11.33 8.17
N TYR A 21 -0.88 -11.52 7.14
CA TYR A 21 -1.29 -12.87 6.73
C TYR A 21 -0.11 -13.66 6.13
N VAL A 22 0.74 -13.01 5.32
CA VAL A 22 1.96 -13.64 4.76
C VAL A 22 2.90 -14.09 5.87
N VAL A 23 3.24 -13.22 6.81
CA VAL A 23 4.13 -13.53 7.93
C VAL A 23 3.58 -14.66 8.78
N ARG A 24 2.29 -14.64 9.10
CA ARG A 24 1.66 -15.70 9.89
C ARG A 24 1.69 -17.08 9.21
N LYS A 25 1.71 -17.10 7.88
CA LYS A 25 1.66 -18.36 7.09
C LYS A 25 3.02 -18.86 6.65
N ASN A 26 4.08 -18.07 6.77
CA ASN A 26 5.39 -18.43 6.27
C ASN A 26 6.47 -18.06 7.30
N ARG A 27 7.30 -19.03 7.68
CA ARG A 27 8.51 -18.76 8.46
C ARG A 27 9.52 -17.98 7.59
N GLY A 28 10.38 -17.20 8.20
CA GLY A 28 11.41 -16.45 7.49
C GLY A 28 10.88 -15.19 6.79
N TRP A 29 9.73 -14.65 7.23
CA TRP A 29 9.16 -13.40 6.77
C TRP A 29 9.00 -12.40 7.91
N VAL A 30 9.34 -11.15 7.64
CA VAL A 30 9.18 -10.02 8.56
C VAL A 30 8.28 -8.97 7.91
N HIS A 31 7.41 -8.37 8.71
CA HIS A 31 6.56 -7.24 8.30
C HIS A 31 6.97 -5.99 9.05
N LEU A 32 7.28 -4.94 8.32
CA LEU A 32 7.54 -3.59 8.79
C LEU A 32 6.37 -2.68 8.40
N ASP A 33 5.55 -2.28 9.37
CA ASP A 33 4.55 -1.23 9.19
C ASP A 33 5.25 0.14 9.31
N LEU A 34 5.26 0.90 8.21
CA LEU A 34 5.92 2.21 8.19
C LEU A 34 5.26 3.26 9.09
N GLY A 35 3.98 3.11 9.39
CA GLY A 35 3.29 4.00 10.31
C GLY A 35 3.81 3.87 11.74
N GLU A 36 4.04 2.64 12.19
CA GLU A 36 4.65 2.37 13.50
C GLU A 36 6.15 2.66 13.47
N PHE A 37 6.84 2.26 12.41
CA PHE A 37 8.28 2.52 12.26
C PHE A 37 8.62 4.02 12.23
N ALA A 38 7.74 4.88 11.72
CA ALA A 38 7.91 6.33 11.76
C ALA A 38 7.91 6.89 13.18
N ILE A 39 7.15 6.27 14.10
CA ILE A 39 7.16 6.62 15.53
C ILE A 39 8.48 6.19 16.16
N ASP A 40 8.84 4.92 15.99
CA ASP A 40 10.04 4.31 16.59
C ASP A 40 11.33 4.99 16.11
N SER A 41 11.34 5.53 14.89
CA SER A 41 12.46 6.24 14.30
C SER A 41 12.46 7.76 14.54
N ASN A 42 11.54 8.27 15.36
CA ASN A 42 11.37 9.71 15.63
C ASN A 42 11.15 10.55 14.34
N ALA A 43 10.53 9.94 13.31
CA ALA A 43 10.23 10.63 12.05
C ALA A 43 8.89 11.38 12.10
N VAL A 44 8.09 11.23 13.15
CA VAL A 44 6.84 11.97 13.34
C VAL A 44 7.15 13.38 13.82
N VAL A 45 6.75 14.40 13.04
CA VAL A 45 7.03 15.82 13.32
C VAL A 45 5.78 16.61 13.69
N GLY A 46 4.60 16.01 13.62
CA GLY A 46 3.36 16.68 13.97
C GLY A 46 2.14 15.77 13.82
N TYR A 47 0.97 16.36 14.10
CA TYR A 47 -0.32 15.68 13.97
C TYR A 47 -1.35 16.62 13.33
N ASP A 48 -1.98 16.16 12.25
CA ASP A 48 -3.12 16.83 11.65
C ASP A 48 -4.41 16.41 12.35
N SER A 49 -5.01 17.35 13.10
CA SER A 49 -6.21 17.09 13.90
C SER A 49 -7.48 16.92 13.05
N ILE A 50 -7.53 17.54 11.87
CA ILE A 50 -8.67 17.45 10.95
C ILE A 50 -8.66 16.07 10.27
N MET A 51 -7.53 15.73 9.68
CA MET A 51 -7.33 14.45 9.01
C MET A 51 -7.04 13.30 9.96
N LYS A 52 -6.85 13.59 11.26
CA LYS A 52 -6.48 12.61 12.28
C LYS A 52 -5.34 11.72 11.81
N THR A 53 -4.24 12.34 11.37
CA THR A 53 -3.07 11.64 10.83
C THR A 53 -1.77 12.26 11.33
N ARG A 54 -0.72 11.43 11.46
CA ARG A 54 0.61 11.89 11.81
C ARG A 54 1.29 12.54 10.61
N ILE A 55 1.96 13.64 10.83
CA ILE A 55 2.82 14.29 9.83
C ILE A 55 4.22 13.69 9.98
N VAL A 56 4.77 13.17 8.90
CA VAL A 56 6.04 12.43 8.90
C VAL A 56 7.08 13.18 8.08
N ASP A 57 8.26 13.37 8.64
CA ASP A 57 9.45 13.78 7.89
C ASP A 57 9.97 12.60 7.08
N THR A 58 9.71 12.64 5.77
CA THR A 58 10.11 11.56 4.86
C THR A 58 11.61 11.42 4.72
N ASN A 59 12.41 12.49 4.96
CA ASN A 59 13.87 12.41 4.88
C ASN A 59 14.47 11.68 6.09
N VAL A 60 13.95 11.96 7.28
CA VAL A 60 14.31 11.23 8.51
C VAL A 60 13.95 9.76 8.34
N LEU A 61 12.71 9.50 7.89
CA LEU A 61 12.24 8.13 7.70
C LEU A 61 13.04 7.35 6.64
N LYS A 62 13.40 7.98 5.51
CA LYS A 62 14.27 7.38 4.48
C LYS A 62 15.63 6.92 5.05
N LYS A 63 16.26 7.78 5.86
CA LYS A 63 17.55 7.46 6.49
C LYS A 63 17.42 6.30 7.47
N ALA A 64 16.40 6.34 8.33
CA ALA A 64 16.12 5.29 9.31
C ALA A 64 15.79 3.95 8.61
N LEU A 65 14.93 3.97 7.60
CA LEU A 65 14.56 2.77 6.85
C LEU A 65 15.75 2.15 6.13
N ARG A 66 16.62 2.98 5.52
CA ARG A 66 17.86 2.48 4.90
C ARG A 66 18.75 1.77 5.91
N LYS A 67 18.95 2.37 7.09
CA LYS A 67 19.74 1.77 8.19
C LYS A 67 19.13 0.45 8.65
N TYR A 68 17.81 0.41 8.82
CA TYR A 68 17.08 -0.81 9.19
C TYR A 68 17.24 -1.91 8.13
N ILE A 69 17.05 -1.60 6.86
CA ILE A 69 17.23 -2.57 5.77
C ILE A 69 18.66 -3.12 5.81
N LEU A 70 19.68 -2.27 5.93
CA LEU A 70 21.07 -2.70 5.99
C LEU A 70 21.33 -3.64 7.17
N SER A 71 20.79 -3.36 8.36
CA SER A 71 20.92 -4.26 9.52
C SER A 71 20.24 -5.62 9.32
N LYS A 72 19.26 -5.70 8.43
CA LYS A 72 18.54 -6.93 8.10
C LYS A 72 19.17 -7.70 6.93
N LEU A 73 20.16 -7.12 6.26
CA LEU A 73 20.79 -7.77 5.10
C LEU A 73 21.53 -9.06 5.45
N GLU A 74 22.01 -9.22 6.67
CA GLU A 74 22.70 -10.42 7.15
C GLU A 74 21.74 -11.55 7.56
N GLU A 75 20.47 -11.20 7.82
CA GLU A 75 19.43 -12.17 8.15
C GLU A 75 18.85 -12.77 6.85
N ASP A 76 18.69 -14.09 6.77
CA ASP A 76 18.06 -14.75 5.61
C ASP A 76 16.52 -14.69 5.71
N LEU A 77 16.00 -13.47 5.84
CA LEU A 77 14.58 -13.19 6.02
C LEU A 77 14.03 -12.36 4.85
N ASN A 78 12.83 -12.68 4.40
CA ASN A 78 12.08 -11.82 3.49
C ASN A 78 11.47 -10.65 4.26
N LEU A 79 11.57 -9.44 3.73
CA LEU A 79 11.04 -8.23 4.35
C LEU A 79 9.88 -7.66 3.53
N LEU A 80 8.73 -7.47 4.19
CA LEU A 80 7.58 -6.73 3.66
C LEU A 80 7.55 -5.34 4.30
N ILE A 81 7.64 -4.29 3.49
CA ILE A 81 7.56 -2.89 3.93
C ILE A 81 6.19 -2.35 3.53
N ASP A 82 5.33 -2.14 4.50
CA ASP A 82 3.93 -1.72 4.32
C ASP A 82 3.74 -0.24 4.64
N GLY A 83 3.18 0.49 3.70
CA GLY A 83 2.80 1.89 3.91
C GLY A 83 2.27 2.55 2.63
N HIS A 84 1.43 3.58 2.75
CA HIS A 84 0.94 4.30 1.58
C HIS A 84 2.03 5.15 0.88
N TYR A 85 3.03 5.60 1.64
CA TYR A 85 4.23 6.28 1.14
C TYR A 85 5.46 5.36 1.06
N ALA A 86 5.28 4.04 1.20
CA ALA A 86 6.39 3.09 1.23
C ALA A 86 7.27 3.14 -0.02
N ALA A 87 6.68 3.36 -1.19
CA ALA A 87 7.44 3.49 -2.43
C ALA A 87 8.35 4.73 -2.46
N GLU A 88 7.92 5.82 -1.82
CA GLU A 88 8.68 7.07 -1.76
C GLU A 88 9.89 6.97 -0.83
N VAL A 89 9.75 6.29 0.30
CA VAL A 89 10.78 6.26 1.35
C VAL A 89 11.72 5.07 1.24
N SER A 90 11.35 4.03 0.50
CA SER A 90 12.19 2.83 0.34
C SER A 90 13.36 3.08 -0.61
N PRO A 91 14.59 2.67 -0.24
CA PRO A 91 15.75 2.78 -1.11
C PRO A 91 15.65 1.76 -2.25
N ALA A 92 15.44 2.27 -3.49
CA ALA A 92 15.16 1.47 -4.67
C ALA A 92 16.20 0.38 -4.96
N ASP A 93 17.46 0.62 -4.59
CA ASP A 93 18.58 -0.31 -4.83
C ASP A 93 18.47 -1.62 -4.03
N TYR A 94 17.64 -1.64 -2.97
CA TYR A 94 17.41 -2.81 -2.12
C TYR A 94 16.05 -3.46 -2.35
N VAL A 95 15.17 -2.86 -3.14
CA VAL A 95 13.80 -3.35 -3.35
C VAL A 95 13.74 -4.28 -4.55
N ASP A 96 13.35 -5.53 -4.34
CA ASP A 96 13.17 -6.53 -5.41
C ASP A 96 11.87 -6.33 -6.19
N CYS A 97 10.80 -5.95 -5.49
CA CYS A 97 9.49 -5.76 -6.10
C CYS A 97 8.62 -4.78 -5.29
N CYS A 98 7.76 -4.07 -6.00
CA CYS A 98 6.71 -3.25 -5.39
C CYS A 98 5.33 -3.80 -5.76
N ILE A 99 4.55 -4.16 -4.75
CA ILE A 99 3.15 -4.58 -4.88
C ILE A 99 2.27 -3.37 -4.56
N VAL A 100 1.48 -2.93 -5.53
CA VAL A 100 0.50 -1.85 -5.34
C VAL A 100 -0.88 -2.48 -5.20
N LEU A 101 -1.44 -2.42 -3.99
CA LEU A 101 -2.82 -2.89 -3.77
C LEU A 101 -3.81 -1.84 -4.23
N ARG A 102 -4.73 -2.26 -5.09
CA ARG A 102 -5.77 -1.42 -5.65
C ARG A 102 -7.14 -1.87 -5.13
N CYS A 103 -8.08 -0.93 -5.04
CA CYS A 103 -9.44 -1.27 -4.65
C CYS A 103 -10.43 -0.33 -5.34
N ARG A 104 -11.46 -0.90 -5.96
CA ARG A 104 -12.48 -0.07 -6.61
C ARG A 104 -13.09 0.93 -5.62
N PRO A 105 -13.19 2.21 -5.98
CA PRO A 105 -13.55 3.29 -5.08
C PRO A 105 -14.87 3.11 -4.31
N ASP A 106 -15.90 2.53 -4.90
CA ASP A 106 -17.16 2.25 -4.20
C ASP A 106 -16.99 1.24 -3.05
N VAL A 107 -16.17 0.20 -3.27
CA VAL A 107 -15.83 -0.77 -2.23
C VAL A 107 -14.89 -0.15 -1.20
N LEU A 108 -13.94 0.67 -1.66
CA LEU A 108 -13.00 1.37 -0.79
C LEU A 108 -13.72 2.35 0.14
N TRP A 109 -14.70 3.12 -0.37
CA TRP A 109 -15.55 4.00 0.44
C TRP A 109 -16.16 3.27 1.63
N HIS A 110 -16.80 2.12 1.35
CA HIS A 110 -17.37 1.31 2.41
C HIS A 110 -16.34 0.88 3.47
N ARG A 111 -15.14 0.44 3.02
CA ARG A 111 -14.06 0.06 3.94
C ARG A 111 -13.56 1.23 4.78
N LEU A 112 -13.42 2.41 4.20
CA LEU A 112 -12.97 3.61 4.90
C LEU A 112 -14.00 4.10 5.92
N ARG A 113 -15.27 4.21 5.50
CA ARG A 113 -16.35 4.75 6.33
C ARG A 113 -16.84 3.77 7.40
N LYS A 114 -17.10 2.51 7.03
CA LYS A 114 -17.74 1.53 7.91
C LYS A 114 -16.76 0.69 8.72
N ILE A 115 -15.61 0.36 8.16
CA ILE A 115 -14.62 -0.51 8.83
C ILE A 115 -13.58 0.31 9.57
N ARG A 116 -13.06 1.39 8.96
CA ARG A 116 -12.03 2.24 9.56
C ARG A 116 -12.55 3.44 10.33
N GLY A 117 -13.85 3.76 10.22
CA GLY A 117 -14.46 4.89 10.92
C GLY A 117 -13.92 6.27 10.49
N TYR A 118 -13.37 6.38 9.26
CA TYR A 118 -12.90 7.67 8.78
C TYR A 118 -14.07 8.66 8.64
N ASN A 119 -13.84 9.94 8.96
CA ASN A 119 -14.77 11.00 8.61
C ASN A 119 -14.91 11.09 7.09
N GLU A 120 -15.86 11.88 6.63
CA GLU A 120 -16.17 11.95 5.20
C GLU A 120 -15.05 12.61 4.40
N GLU A 121 -14.47 13.68 4.92
CA GLU A 121 -13.38 14.43 4.30
C GLU A 121 -12.16 13.52 4.05
N LYS A 122 -11.68 12.85 5.09
CA LYS A 122 -10.56 11.90 4.97
C LYS A 122 -10.87 10.74 4.03
N ALA A 123 -12.12 10.25 4.05
CA ALA A 123 -12.52 9.18 3.14
C ALA A 123 -12.53 9.65 1.68
N ARG A 124 -12.99 10.88 1.38
CA ARG A 124 -12.97 11.49 0.04
C ARG A 124 -11.55 11.67 -0.48
N GLU A 125 -10.66 12.26 0.30
CA GLU A 125 -9.24 12.40 -0.08
C GLU A 125 -8.61 11.06 -0.47
N ASN A 126 -8.88 10.01 0.30
CA ASN A 126 -8.39 8.68 -0.02
C ASN A 126 -9.05 8.08 -1.28
N LEU A 127 -10.32 8.37 -1.56
CA LEU A 127 -10.95 7.98 -2.82
C LEU A 127 -10.33 8.68 -4.02
N GLU A 128 -10.07 9.97 -3.92
CA GLU A 128 -9.41 10.76 -4.97
C GLU A 128 -8.01 10.22 -5.25
N SER A 129 -7.26 9.90 -4.19
CA SER A 129 -5.95 9.25 -4.29
C SER A 129 -6.02 7.91 -5.03
N GLU A 130 -7.06 7.11 -4.80
CA GLU A 130 -7.24 5.82 -5.49
C GLU A 130 -7.68 6.01 -6.95
N LEU A 131 -8.60 6.96 -7.23
CA LEU A 131 -9.08 7.28 -8.57
C LEU A 131 -7.97 7.83 -9.48
N THR A 132 -7.07 8.64 -8.92
CA THR A 132 -5.96 9.26 -9.65
C THR A 132 -4.70 8.39 -9.72
N ASP A 133 -4.80 7.12 -9.33
CA ASP A 133 -3.67 6.18 -9.33
C ASP A 133 -2.46 6.63 -8.49
N TYR A 134 -2.66 7.52 -7.50
CA TYR A 134 -1.59 8.20 -6.77
C TYR A 134 -0.49 7.25 -6.27
N CYS A 135 -0.85 6.17 -5.55
CA CYS A 135 0.14 5.22 -5.04
C CYS A 135 0.87 4.47 -6.16
N TYR A 136 0.21 4.17 -7.27
CA TYR A 136 0.82 3.52 -8.42
C TYR A 136 1.78 4.45 -9.17
N LEU A 137 1.39 5.69 -9.39
CA LEU A 137 2.24 6.69 -10.02
C LEU A 137 3.46 7.02 -9.16
N ASN A 138 3.30 7.12 -7.83
CA ASN A 138 4.42 7.27 -6.91
C ASN A 138 5.36 6.07 -6.95
N ALA A 139 4.84 4.85 -6.99
CA ALA A 139 5.69 3.67 -7.15
C ALA A 139 6.53 3.76 -8.44
N LYS A 140 5.93 4.14 -9.57
CA LYS A 140 6.65 4.37 -10.83
C LYS A 140 7.69 5.48 -10.75
N LYS A 141 7.39 6.55 -10.03
CA LYS A 141 8.27 7.72 -9.87
C LYS A 141 9.52 7.38 -9.05
N TYR A 142 9.34 6.73 -7.90
CA TYR A 142 10.42 6.52 -6.93
C TYR A 142 11.14 5.19 -7.10
N LEU A 143 10.49 4.16 -7.63
CA LEU A 143 11.01 2.81 -7.82
C LEU A 143 11.19 2.47 -9.31
N LYS A 144 11.82 3.36 -10.08
CA LYS A 144 11.91 3.32 -11.56
C LYS A 144 12.47 2.01 -12.13
N LYS A 145 13.42 1.36 -11.45
CA LYS A 145 14.06 0.12 -11.88
C LYS A 145 13.47 -1.13 -11.23
N VAL A 146 12.51 -0.95 -10.33
CA VAL A 146 11.89 -2.03 -9.58
C VAL A 146 10.66 -2.54 -10.34
N ARG A 147 10.44 -3.85 -10.34
CA ARG A 147 9.21 -4.46 -10.86
C ARG A 147 8.02 -4.00 -10.03
N ILE A 148 7.04 -3.38 -10.67
CA ILE A 148 5.79 -2.93 -10.04
C ILE A 148 4.64 -3.82 -10.51
N ILE A 149 3.87 -4.36 -9.56
CA ILE A 149 2.73 -5.24 -9.82
C ILE A 149 1.52 -4.68 -9.10
N GLN A 150 0.46 -4.41 -9.83
CA GLN A 150 -0.84 -4.07 -9.26
C GLN A 150 -1.62 -5.34 -8.90
N LEU A 151 -2.25 -5.35 -7.73
CA LEU A 151 -3.18 -6.39 -7.32
C LEU A 151 -4.51 -5.76 -6.91
N ASP A 152 -5.55 -6.00 -7.68
CA ASP A 152 -6.90 -5.56 -7.34
C ASP A 152 -7.45 -6.40 -6.18
N THR A 153 -7.84 -5.72 -5.10
CA THR A 153 -8.39 -6.30 -3.87
C THR A 153 -9.91 -6.19 -3.77
N THR A 154 -10.56 -5.65 -4.81
CA THR A 154 -12.00 -5.47 -4.87
C THR A 154 -12.70 -6.83 -4.66
N ARG A 155 -13.53 -6.94 -3.60
CA ARG A 155 -14.28 -8.16 -3.27
C ARG A 155 -13.45 -9.45 -3.20
N LYS A 156 -12.13 -9.36 -3.00
CA LYS A 156 -11.26 -10.53 -2.81
C LYS A 156 -11.04 -10.80 -1.33
N SER A 157 -11.12 -12.06 -0.93
CA SER A 157 -10.75 -12.48 0.41
C SER A 157 -9.23 -12.41 0.60
N ILE A 158 -8.79 -12.22 1.84
CA ILE A 158 -7.35 -12.20 2.17
C ILE A 158 -6.63 -13.48 1.72
N LYS A 159 -7.31 -14.62 1.79
CA LYS A 159 -6.77 -15.90 1.35
C LYS A 159 -6.50 -15.92 -0.16
N LYS A 160 -7.43 -15.41 -1.00
CA LYS A 160 -7.23 -15.29 -2.45
C LYS A 160 -6.10 -14.33 -2.78
N LEU A 161 -6.01 -13.19 -2.07
CA LEU A 161 -4.94 -12.21 -2.26
C LEU A 161 -3.58 -12.80 -1.89
N TYR A 162 -3.49 -13.51 -0.77
CA TYR A 162 -2.30 -14.23 -0.34
C TYR A 162 -1.81 -15.23 -1.40
N TYR A 163 -2.69 -16.08 -1.92
CA TYR A 163 -2.29 -17.03 -2.96
C TYR A 163 -1.80 -16.34 -4.24
N ARG A 164 -2.43 -15.23 -4.61
CA ARG A 164 -1.99 -14.43 -5.76
C ARG A 164 -0.60 -13.84 -5.52
N PHE A 165 -0.36 -13.24 -4.34
CA PHE A 165 0.94 -12.73 -3.92
C PHE A 165 2.01 -13.83 -3.92
N MET A 166 1.74 -14.98 -3.29
CA MET A 166 2.68 -16.09 -3.22
C MET A 166 2.99 -16.70 -4.60
N LYS A 167 2.01 -16.72 -5.50
CA LYS A 167 2.25 -17.13 -6.90
C LYS A 167 3.23 -16.18 -7.59
N CYS A 168 3.11 -14.88 -7.38
CA CYS A 168 4.05 -13.89 -7.91
C CYS A 168 5.45 -14.07 -7.29
N TYR A 169 5.53 -14.18 -5.96
CA TYR A 169 6.78 -14.38 -5.23
C TYR A 169 7.53 -15.63 -5.70
N LYS A 170 6.85 -16.80 -5.76
CA LYS A 170 7.45 -18.07 -6.19
C LYS A 170 7.95 -18.07 -7.64
N ASN A 171 7.42 -17.18 -8.47
CA ASN A 171 7.83 -16.99 -9.86
C ASN A 171 8.73 -15.76 -10.04
N ASP A 172 9.48 -15.39 -9.00
CA ASP A 172 10.39 -14.24 -8.99
C ASP A 172 9.72 -12.96 -9.54
N PHE A 173 8.47 -12.73 -9.12
CA PHE A 173 7.61 -11.63 -9.55
C PHE A 173 7.35 -11.53 -11.08
N LYS A 174 7.61 -12.59 -11.83
CA LYS A 174 7.26 -12.71 -13.25
C LYS A 174 5.79 -13.11 -13.44
N CYS A 175 4.89 -12.44 -12.75
CA CYS A 175 3.45 -12.62 -12.87
C CYS A 175 2.79 -11.44 -13.62
N LYS A 176 1.58 -11.67 -14.15
CA LYS A 176 0.79 -10.60 -14.77
C LYS A 176 0.30 -9.63 -13.69
N SER A 177 0.54 -8.34 -13.87
CA SER A 177 -0.10 -7.27 -13.11
C SER A 177 -1.58 -7.19 -13.46
N ASP A 178 -2.43 -6.87 -12.48
CA ASP A 178 -3.82 -6.58 -12.80
C ASP A 178 -3.89 -5.21 -13.51
N GLU A 179 -4.72 -5.11 -14.53
CA GLU A 179 -5.01 -3.86 -15.24
C GLU A 179 -6.10 -3.12 -14.46
N VAL A 180 -5.76 -1.95 -13.93
CA VAL A 180 -6.67 -1.15 -13.12
C VAL A 180 -6.79 0.24 -13.74
N ASP A 181 -8.01 0.60 -14.12
CA ASP A 181 -8.39 1.92 -14.61
C ASP A 181 -9.77 2.26 -14.05
N TRP A 182 -9.77 2.92 -12.89
CA TRP A 182 -11.02 3.29 -12.23
C TRP A 182 -11.74 4.42 -12.94
N ILE A 183 -11.04 5.30 -13.63
CA ILE A 183 -11.64 6.41 -14.38
C ILE A 183 -12.48 5.85 -15.53
N SER A 184 -11.89 4.97 -16.35
CA SER A 184 -12.64 4.29 -17.43
C SER A 184 -13.76 3.40 -16.90
N TYR A 185 -13.58 2.77 -15.74
CA TYR A 185 -14.65 2.01 -15.11
C TYR A 185 -15.85 2.91 -14.76
N PHE A 186 -15.61 4.05 -14.10
CA PHE A 186 -16.68 4.94 -13.67
C PHE A 186 -17.27 5.78 -14.80
N SER A 187 -16.54 6.05 -15.89
CA SER A 187 -17.13 6.66 -17.09
C SER A 187 -18.24 5.80 -17.69
N LYS A 188 -18.10 4.46 -17.57
CA LYS A 188 -19.13 3.49 -18.01
C LYS A 188 -20.20 3.17 -16.94
N HIS A 189 -20.02 3.65 -15.71
CA HIS A 189 -20.89 3.38 -14.56
C HIS A 189 -21.11 4.66 -13.75
N SER A 190 -21.52 5.73 -14.44
CA SER A 190 -21.63 7.07 -13.86
C SER A 190 -22.61 7.15 -12.67
N GLU A 191 -23.63 6.29 -12.64
CA GLU A 191 -24.55 6.17 -11.51
C GLU A 191 -23.83 5.83 -10.20
N LYS A 192 -22.79 4.99 -10.25
CA LYS A 192 -21.99 4.62 -9.07
C LYS A 192 -21.10 5.76 -8.60
N LEU A 193 -20.53 6.51 -9.54
CA LEU A 193 -19.74 7.69 -9.22
C LEU A 193 -20.61 8.76 -8.56
N ASN A 194 -21.80 9.00 -9.10
CA ASN A 194 -22.76 9.93 -8.54
C ASN A 194 -23.17 9.56 -7.10
N LEU A 195 -23.35 8.28 -6.81
CA LEU A 195 -23.64 7.82 -5.44
C LEU A 195 -22.48 8.10 -4.48
N LEU A 196 -21.22 7.99 -4.91
CA LEU A 196 -20.05 8.29 -4.08
C LEU A 196 -19.91 9.78 -3.75
N PHE A 197 -20.31 10.67 -4.67
CA PHE A 197 -20.16 12.12 -4.52
C PHE A 197 -21.46 12.86 -4.20
N ARG A 198 -22.65 12.22 -4.30
CA ARG A 198 -23.95 12.81 -3.96
C ARG A 198 -24.33 12.73 -2.48
N LEU A 199 -23.55 12.11 -1.63
CA LEU A 199 -23.84 11.95 -0.19
C LEU A 199 -23.77 13.29 0.59
N ASN A 200 -23.85 14.44 -0.10
CA ASN A 200 -23.88 15.80 0.46
C ASN A 200 -25.03 16.66 -0.07
N ARG A 201 -26.19 16.09 -0.36
CA ARG A 201 -27.40 16.89 -0.54
C ARG A 201 -28.48 16.44 0.41
#